data_dd5dab4d727cbd9a837bf6cbac110054
#
_entry.id   dd5dab4d727cbd9a837bf6cbac110054
#
_cell.length_a   1.000
_cell.length_b   1.000
_cell.length_c   1.000
_cell.angle_alpha   90.00
_cell.angle_beta   90.00
_cell.angle_gamma   90.00
#
_symmetry.space_group_name_H-M   'P 1'
#
loop_
_entity.id
_entity.type
_entity.pdbx_description
1 polymer ?
#
loop_
_entity_poly.entity_id
_entity_poly.type
_entity_poly.pdbx_seq_one_letter_code
_entity_poly.pdbx_strand_id
1 'polypeptide(L)'
;MRFSTKDLLQPFHTTWLPGEIQAAMLRLDLVHPLVQGNKWFKLKRNLEAAGPLPVATFGGPWSNHLHAAAAACKLLGKPVTGIVRGEAPDPPSRTLAEAAALGMEIVHVPRAVYDAVKRGDLSARELDFPIAARLQFPEGPQHQGKKNIDPSETNPQTGNAASEPGLPITARLQTADSPQPPMENTTLRALLGRAFVIPEGGGNAEGAAGCEEILDLGDFRAFTHILCATGTGTTLAGLINGAAERGISAEIWGISALKGAFSVEPEVRALLTEDRGNWGIFHDFHEGGFAKISPALIDGMNDFFDQTGIPTDRVYTGKLVLAFRKMCADGRFPPGSRVLLIHTGGLQGNASLPQGSLHF
;
A
#
# COMPACT_ATOMS: atom_id res chain seq x y z
N MET A 1 -10.32 -11.50 -6.57
CA MET A 1 -10.44 -10.06 -6.82
C MET A 1 -9.99 -9.78 -8.26
N ARG A 2 -10.83 -9.16 -9.07
CA ARG A 2 -10.49 -8.77 -10.44
C ARG A 2 -10.29 -7.26 -10.49
N PHE A 3 -9.25 -6.80 -11.17
CA PHE A 3 -9.00 -5.40 -11.46
C PHE A 3 -8.83 -5.20 -12.97
N SER A 4 -9.08 -3.98 -13.45
CA SER A 4 -8.87 -3.64 -14.85
C SER A 4 -7.38 -3.39 -15.07
N THR A 5 -6.77 -4.11 -16.00
CA THR A 5 -5.40 -3.83 -16.46
C THR A 5 -5.37 -2.82 -17.62
N LYS A 6 -6.56 -2.39 -18.09
CA LYS A 6 -6.66 -1.41 -19.18
C LYS A 6 -6.21 -0.04 -18.68
N ASP A 7 -5.32 0.57 -19.43
CA ASP A 7 -4.89 1.95 -19.28
C ASP A 7 -4.11 2.30 -18.00
N LEU A 8 -3.46 1.29 -17.38
CA LEU A 8 -2.59 1.54 -16.23
C LEU A 8 -1.26 2.21 -16.61
N LEU A 9 -0.76 1.98 -17.82
CA LEU A 9 0.45 2.63 -18.33
C LEU A 9 0.06 3.93 -19.04
N GLN A 10 0.35 5.05 -18.41
CA GLN A 10 0.04 6.38 -18.92
C GLN A 10 1.32 7.11 -19.35
N PRO A 11 1.62 7.23 -20.65
CA PRO A 11 2.65 8.12 -21.14
C PRO A 11 2.31 9.58 -20.75
N PHE A 12 3.31 10.37 -20.42
CA PHE A 12 3.11 11.77 -20.12
C PHE A 12 4.23 12.62 -20.71
N HIS A 13 3.92 13.90 -20.88
CA HIS A 13 4.85 14.93 -21.29
C HIS A 13 4.68 16.16 -20.42
N THR A 14 5.77 16.86 -20.15
CA THR A 14 5.78 18.08 -19.37
C THR A 14 6.76 19.07 -19.98
N THR A 15 6.58 20.37 -19.72
CA THR A 15 7.45 21.41 -20.26
C THR A 15 8.91 21.32 -19.77
N TRP A 16 9.15 20.66 -18.63
CA TRP A 16 10.47 20.47 -18.06
C TRP A 16 11.13 19.13 -18.45
N LEU A 17 10.39 18.23 -19.13
CA LEU A 17 10.95 16.96 -19.60
C LEU A 17 11.76 17.20 -20.88
N PRO A 18 13.07 16.86 -20.93
CA PRO A 18 13.85 16.97 -22.14
C PRO A 18 13.23 16.16 -23.29
N GLY A 19 13.16 16.75 -24.49
CA GLY A 19 12.49 16.13 -25.65
C GLY A 19 13.07 14.79 -26.09
N GLU A 20 14.29 14.47 -25.68
CA GLU A 20 14.97 13.21 -25.95
C GLU A 20 14.64 12.10 -24.97
N ILE A 21 13.91 12.41 -23.87
CA ILE A 21 13.51 11.46 -22.85
C ILE A 21 12.02 11.17 -23.00
N GLN A 22 11.67 9.90 -23.01
CA GLN A 22 10.29 9.45 -22.94
C GLN A 22 9.95 9.02 -21.52
N ALA A 23 8.79 9.44 -21.04
CA ALA A 23 8.34 9.09 -19.68
C ALA A 23 6.93 8.53 -19.69
N ALA A 24 6.70 7.55 -18.81
CA ALA A 24 5.37 7.02 -18.54
C ALA A 24 5.21 6.75 -17.04
N MET A 25 3.97 6.76 -16.56
CA MET A 25 3.62 6.39 -15.21
C MET A 25 2.77 5.13 -15.22
N LEU A 26 3.17 4.13 -14.43
CA LEU A 26 2.35 2.96 -14.15
C LEU A 26 1.42 3.28 -12.97
N ARG A 27 0.14 3.43 -13.25
CA ARG A 27 -0.91 3.93 -12.37
C ARG A 27 -1.47 2.83 -11.45
N LEU A 28 -0.67 2.40 -10.47
CA LEU A 28 -1.15 1.40 -9.50
C LEU A 28 -2.26 1.94 -8.58
N ASP A 29 -2.41 3.26 -8.48
CA ASP A 29 -3.52 3.90 -7.78
C ASP A 29 -4.89 3.55 -8.38
N LEU A 30 -4.93 3.15 -9.65
CA LEU A 30 -6.14 2.74 -10.36
C LEU A 30 -6.45 1.24 -10.26
N VAL A 31 -5.55 0.43 -9.70
CA VAL A 31 -5.71 -1.03 -9.63
C VAL A 31 -6.95 -1.44 -8.84
N HIS A 32 -7.20 -0.77 -7.71
CA HIS A 32 -8.37 -1.08 -6.88
C HIS A 32 -8.82 0.15 -6.07
N PRO A 33 -10.12 0.44 -5.98
CA PRO A 33 -10.62 1.66 -5.36
C PRO A 33 -10.33 1.76 -3.84
N LEU A 34 -10.30 0.64 -3.12
CA LEU A 34 -10.08 0.61 -1.66
C LEU A 34 -8.67 0.17 -1.27
N VAL A 35 -8.12 -0.84 -1.96
CA VAL A 35 -6.76 -1.34 -1.70
C VAL A 35 -5.83 -0.77 -2.76
N GLN A 36 -5.49 0.51 -2.61
CA GLN A 36 -4.80 1.26 -3.65
C GLN A 36 -3.30 0.96 -3.74
N GLY A 37 -2.79 1.09 -4.95
CA GLY A 37 -1.36 1.14 -5.22
C GLY A 37 -0.63 -0.17 -4.93
N ASN A 38 0.62 -0.03 -4.55
CA ASN A 38 1.50 -1.13 -4.21
C ASN A 38 1.00 -1.98 -3.02
N LYS A 39 0.05 -1.47 -2.23
CA LYS A 39 -0.49 -2.20 -1.08
C LYS A 39 -1.32 -3.40 -1.50
N TRP A 40 -1.98 -3.33 -2.67
CA TRP A 40 -2.65 -4.48 -3.26
C TRP A 40 -1.69 -5.66 -3.42
N PHE A 41 -0.56 -5.42 -4.04
CA PHE A 41 0.45 -6.43 -4.35
C PHE A 41 1.11 -6.97 -3.09
N LYS A 42 1.52 -6.09 -2.16
CA LYS A 42 2.11 -6.48 -0.88
C LYS A 42 1.19 -7.32 -0.02
N LEU A 43 -0.11 -7.01 0.00
CA LEU A 43 -1.09 -7.71 0.81
C LEU A 43 -1.54 -9.03 0.18
N LYS A 44 -1.57 -9.16 -1.14
CA LYS A 44 -2.06 -10.34 -1.84
C LYS A 44 -1.41 -11.62 -1.32
N ARG A 45 -0.09 -11.74 -1.44
CA ARG A 45 0.66 -12.92 -1.02
C ARG A 45 0.63 -13.12 0.50
N ASN A 46 0.71 -12.03 1.26
CA ASN A 46 0.57 -12.09 2.71
C ASN A 46 -0.78 -12.69 3.15
N LEU A 47 -1.88 -12.28 2.51
CA LEU A 47 -3.22 -12.77 2.84
C LEU A 47 -3.46 -14.21 2.34
N GLU A 48 -2.83 -14.61 1.25
CA GLU A 48 -2.78 -16.00 0.81
C GLU A 48 -2.04 -16.87 1.84
N ALA A 49 -0.85 -16.44 2.29
CA ALA A 49 -0.06 -17.13 3.30
C ALA A 49 -0.76 -17.19 4.67
N ALA A 50 -1.54 -16.17 5.02
CA ALA A 50 -2.34 -16.17 6.26
C ALA A 50 -3.37 -17.31 6.31
N GLY A 51 -3.78 -17.88 5.18
CA GLY A 51 -4.77 -18.97 5.14
C GLY A 51 -6.04 -18.62 5.92
N PRO A 52 -6.47 -19.44 6.88
CA PRO A 52 -7.66 -19.18 7.70
C PRO A 52 -7.39 -18.27 8.92
N LEU A 53 -6.13 -17.96 9.23
CA LEU A 53 -5.76 -17.21 10.43
C LEU A 53 -6.27 -15.77 10.37
N PRO A 54 -6.64 -15.16 11.52
CA PRO A 54 -6.80 -13.71 11.63
C PRO A 54 -5.49 -13.02 11.34
N VAL A 55 -5.57 -11.75 10.97
CA VAL A 55 -4.39 -10.94 10.59
C VAL A 55 -4.09 -9.91 11.67
N ALA A 56 -2.82 -9.77 12.03
CA ALA A 56 -2.32 -8.64 12.81
C ALA A 56 -1.31 -7.86 11.96
N THR A 57 -1.39 -6.53 11.96
CA THR A 57 -0.45 -5.70 11.23
C THR A 57 -0.17 -4.38 11.94
N PHE A 58 0.82 -3.62 11.46
CA PHE A 58 1.42 -2.52 12.18
C PHE A 58 1.43 -1.23 11.37
N GLY A 59 1.34 -0.10 12.05
CA GLY A 59 1.49 1.20 11.41
C GLY A 59 1.35 2.38 12.36
N GLY A 60 1.64 3.57 11.86
CA GLY A 60 1.31 4.82 12.55
C GLY A 60 -0.13 5.27 12.27
N PRO A 61 -0.61 6.34 12.94
CA PRO A 61 -1.99 6.82 12.80
C PRO A 61 -2.42 7.21 11.37
N TRP A 62 -1.48 7.50 10.50
CA TRP A 62 -1.70 7.89 9.11
C TRP A 62 -1.21 6.83 8.12
N SER A 63 -1.18 5.57 8.54
CA SER A 63 -0.62 4.49 7.74
C SER A 63 -1.54 4.07 6.59
N ASN A 64 -1.11 4.29 5.34
CA ASN A 64 -1.76 3.76 4.15
C ASN A 64 -1.82 2.22 4.15
N HIS A 65 -0.90 1.58 4.88
CA HIS A 65 -0.88 0.13 4.99
C HIS A 65 -2.01 -0.39 5.89
N LEU A 66 -2.26 0.25 7.03
CA LEU A 66 -3.39 -0.12 7.92
C LEU A 66 -4.72 -0.01 7.19
N HIS A 67 -4.97 1.11 6.51
CA HIS A 67 -6.18 1.30 5.73
C HIS A 67 -6.36 0.22 4.65
N ALA A 68 -5.30 -0.04 3.88
CA ALA A 68 -5.33 -1.04 2.82
C ALA A 68 -5.53 -2.47 3.38
N ALA A 69 -4.90 -2.81 4.52
CA ALA A 69 -5.08 -4.09 5.18
C ALA A 69 -6.51 -4.27 5.70
N ALA A 70 -7.09 -3.23 6.31
CA ALA A 70 -8.50 -3.24 6.72
C ALA A 70 -9.44 -3.51 5.54
N ALA A 71 -9.24 -2.79 4.44
CA ALA A 71 -10.04 -2.95 3.22
C ALA A 71 -9.89 -4.36 2.61
N ALA A 72 -8.67 -4.86 2.49
CA ALA A 72 -8.40 -6.17 1.93
C ALA A 72 -8.97 -7.30 2.79
N CYS A 73 -8.81 -7.22 4.12
CA CYS A 73 -9.37 -8.20 5.04
C CYS A 73 -10.91 -8.18 5.03
N LYS A 74 -11.55 -6.98 4.98
CA LYS A 74 -13.00 -6.87 4.82
C LYS A 74 -13.51 -7.57 3.56
N LEU A 75 -12.82 -7.37 2.43
CA LEU A 75 -13.18 -8.02 1.15
C LEU A 75 -13.06 -9.56 1.21
N LEU A 76 -12.20 -10.08 2.08
CA LEU A 76 -11.97 -11.52 2.26
C LEU A 76 -12.74 -12.11 3.45
N GLY A 77 -13.49 -11.30 4.21
CA GLY A 77 -14.16 -11.74 5.43
C GLY A 77 -13.19 -12.16 6.54
N LYS A 78 -11.96 -11.62 6.57
CA LYS A 78 -10.93 -11.96 7.55
C LYS A 78 -10.91 -10.98 8.72
N PRO A 79 -10.87 -11.47 9.98
CA PRO A 79 -10.60 -10.61 11.13
C PRO A 79 -9.22 -9.96 11.02
N VAL A 80 -9.12 -8.67 11.35
CA VAL A 80 -7.86 -7.94 11.30
C VAL A 80 -7.70 -6.99 12.47
N THR A 81 -6.52 -7.01 13.08
CA THR A 81 -6.12 -6.09 14.14
C THR A 81 -4.97 -5.22 13.68
N GLY A 82 -5.15 -3.91 13.78
CA GLY A 82 -4.11 -2.90 13.51
C GLY A 82 -3.44 -2.45 14.81
N ILE A 83 -2.15 -2.74 14.94
CA ILE A 83 -1.33 -2.31 16.08
C ILE A 83 -0.72 -0.97 15.74
N VAL A 84 -1.16 0.07 16.46
CA VAL A 84 -0.85 1.46 16.17
C VAL A 84 0.17 2.00 17.15
N ARG A 85 1.22 2.62 16.64
CA ARG A 85 2.29 3.21 17.44
C ARG A 85 1.86 4.49 18.15
N GLY A 86 2.03 4.53 19.47
CA GLY A 86 1.77 5.69 20.32
C GLY A 86 0.37 5.68 20.91
N GLU A 87 0.03 6.76 21.59
CA GLU A 87 -1.27 6.96 22.21
C GLU A 87 -2.36 7.19 21.16
N ALA A 88 -3.60 6.88 21.55
CA ALA A 88 -4.76 7.16 20.71
C ALA A 88 -4.94 8.67 20.54
N PRO A 89 -4.92 9.21 19.32
CA PRO A 89 -5.23 10.62 19.11
C PRO A 89 -6.72 10.88 19.30
N ASP A 90 -7.07 12.03 19.86
CA ASP A 90 -8.44 12.50 19.98
C ASP A 90 -8.58 13.87 19.27
N PRO A 91 -9.36 13.96 18.18
CA PRO A 91 -10.05 12.85 17.49
C PRO A 91 -9.06 11.91 16.78
N PRO A 92 -9.50 10.67 16.45
CA PRO A 92 -8.67 9.74 15.69
C PRO A 92 -8.36 10.30 14.30
N SER A 93 -7.21 9.92 13.74
CA SER A 93 -6.90 10.28 12.36
C SER A 93 -7.95 9.71 11.41
N ARG A 94 -8.24 10.42 10.32
CA ARG A 94 -9.17 9.95 9.29
C ARG A 94 -8.83 8.54 8.82
N THR A 95 -7.55 8.23 8.62
CA THR A 95 -7.08 6.90 8.21
C THR A 95 -7.47 5.80 9.20
N LEU A 96 -7.31 6.05 10.52
CA LEU A 96 -7.71 5.07 11.54
C LEU A 96 -9.23 4.96 11.65
N ALA A 97 -9.95 6.07 11.55
CA ALA A 97 -11.41 6.05 11.56
C ALA A 97 -11.97 5.23 10.39
N GLU A 98 -11.43 5.43 9.18
CA GLU A 98 -11.81 4.66 8.00
C GLU A 98 -11.42 3.17 8.14
N ALA A 99 -10.24 2.86 8.69
CA ALA A 99 -9.82 1.47 8.92
C ALA A 99 -10.75 0.75 9.92
N ALA A 100 -11.14 1.43 11.00
CA ALA A 100 -12.10 0.90 11.96
C ALA A 100 -13.50 0.70 11.35
N ALA A 101 -13.98 1.64 10.53
CA ALA A 101 -15.24 1.50 9.79
C ALA A 101 -15.21 0.34 8.77
N LEU A 102 -14.03 -0.05 8.31
CA LEU A 102 -13.82 -1.24 7.50
C LEU A 102 -13.79 -2.53 8.32
N GLY A 103 -13.85 -2.46 9.66
CA GLY A 103 -13.88 -3.61 10.56
C GLY A 103 -12.53 -3.98 11.16
N MET A 104 -11.51 -3.12 11.04
CA MET A 104 -10.22 -3.33 11.72
C MET A 104 -10.37 -3.00 13.21
N GLU A 105 -9.96 -3.94 14.06
CA GLU A 105 -9.74 -3.66 15.48
C GLU A 105 -8.46 -2.83 15.65
N ILE A 106 -8.56 -1.69 16.34
CA ILE A 106 -7.41 -0.79 16.53
C ILE A 106 -6.87 -0.95 17.95
N VAL A 107 -5.58 -1.26 18.06
CA VAL A 107 -4.87 -1.41 19.33
C VAL A 107 -3.71 -0.42 19.37
N HIS A 108 -3.77 0.56 20.27
CA HIS A 108 -2.67 1.49 20.50
C HIS A 108 -1.66 0.90 21.49
N VAL A 109 -0.38 1.00 21.16
CA VAL A 109 0.72 0.52 22.02
C VAL A 109 1.80 1.59 22.20
N PRO A 110 2.44 1.66 23.38
CA PRO A 110 3.58 2.54 23.58
C PRO A 110 4.68 2.32 22.54
N ARG A 111 5.44 3.36 22.23
CA ARG A 111 6.52 3.28 21.22
C ARG A 111 7.52 2.18 21.52
N ALA A 112 7.92 2.02 22.78
CA ALA A 112 8.87 0.96 23.17
C ALA A 112 8.34 -0.44 22.86
N VAL A 113 7.04 -0.69 23.12
CA VAL A 113 6.35 -1.94 22.78
C VAL A 113 6.34 -2.15 21.26
N TYR A 114 5.95 -1.11 20.53
CA TYR A 114 5.93 -1.14 19.07
C TYR A 114 7.31 -1.47 18.47
N ASP A 115 8.35 -0.83 18.98
CA ASP A 115 9.72 -1.03 18.49
C ASP A 115 10.26 -2.43 18.84
N ALA A 116 9.86 -3.01 19.99
CA ALA A 116 10.20 -4.39 20.35
C ALA A 116 9.60 -5.40 19.36
N VAL A 117 8.30 -5.23 19.05
CA VAL A 117 7.62 -6.06 18.04
C VAL A 117 8.28 -5.92 16.66
N LYS A 118 8.60 -4.69 16.26
CA LYS A 118 9.23 -4.42 14.97
C LYS A 118 10.60 -5.10 14.82
N ARG A 119 11.35 -5.26 15.90
CA ARG A 119 12.60 -6.01 15.92
C ARG A 119 12.41 -7.54 15.85
N GLY A 120 11.18 -8.03 15.94
CA GLY A 120 10.87 -9.46 15.99
C GLY A 120 11.22 -10.12 17.33
N ASP A 121 11.48 -9.35 18.37
CA ASP A 121 11.79 -9.86 19.70
C ASP A 121 10.51 -10.27 20.44
N LEU A 122 10.01 -11.43 20.10
CA LEU A 122 8.82 -12.01 20.75
C LEU A 122 9.07 -12.46 22.19
N SER A 123 10.32 -12.42 22.69
CA SER A 123 10.67 -12.71 24.08
C SER A 123 10.59 -11.50 24.99
N ALA A 124 10.50 -10.29 24.42
CA ALA A 124 10.49 -9.04 25.16
C ALA A 124 9.29 -8.97 26.13
N ARG A 125 9.56 -8.58 27.38
CA ARG A 125 8.53 -8.40 28.42
C ARG A 125 7.46 -7.38 28.02
N GLU A 126 7.80 -6.44 27.16
CA GLU A 126 6.93 -5.43 26.59
C GLU A 126 5.72 -6.03 25.87
N LEU A 127 5.82 -7.28 25.40
CA LEU A 127 4.71 -7.97 24.73
C LEU A 127 3.63 -8.49 25.71
N ASP A 128 3.91 -8.51 27.00
CA ASP A 128 2.89 -8.82 28.01
C ASP A 128 1.98 -7.60 28.29
N PHE A 129 2.10 -6.55 27.45
CA PHE A 129 1.26 -5.37 27.48
C PHE A 129 -0.22 -5.76 27.33
N PRO A 130 -1.08 -5.36 28.30
CA PRO A 130 -2.51 -5.67 28.24
C PRO A 130 -3.18 -4.85 27.13
N ILE A 131 -3.97 -5.52 26.30
CA ILE A 131 -4.75 -4.89 25.23
C ILE A 131 -6.08 -4.45 25.85
N ALA A 132 -6.06 -3.35 26.59
CA ALA A 132 -7.22 -2.89 27.37
C ALA A 132 -8.07 -1.81 26.69
N ALA A 133 -7.69 -1.31 25.54
CA ALA A 133 -8.39 -0.19 24.91
C ALA A 133 -8.94 -0.56 23.52
N ARG A 134 -10.15 -1.10 23.49
CA ARG A 134 -11.00 -1.00 22.29
C ARG A 134 -11.41 0.47 22.15
N LEU A 135 -11.00 1.12 21.06
CA LEU A 135 -11.69 2.34 20.63
C LEU A 135 -13.09 1.91 20.14
N GLN A 136 -14.09 2.00 21.01
CA GLN A 136 -15.48 1.95 20.58
C GLN A 136 -15.74 3.27 19.82
N PHE A 137 -15.74 3.22 18.51
CA PHE A 137 -16.28 4.32 17.73
C PHE A 137 -17.81 4.29 17.87
N PRO A 138 -18.47 5.44 18.09
CA PRO A 138 -19.92 5.49 18.08
C PRO A 138 -20.42 4.95 16.74
N GLU A 139 -21.43 4.09 16.80
CA GLU A 139 -22.11 3.58 15.61
C GLU A 139 -22.48 4.77 14.72
N GLY A 140 -22.01 4.78 13.49
CA GLY A 140 -22.41 5.80 12.52
C GLY A 140 -23.93 5.81 12.37
N PRO A 141 -24.53 6.93 11.90
CA PRO A 141 -25.97 7.06 11.83
C PRO A 141 -26.59 5.88 11.09
N GLN A 142 -27.40 5.11 11.80
CA GLN A 142 -28.18 4.00 11.22
C GLN A 142 -29.11 4.60 10.18
N HIS A 143 -28.86 4.30 8.92
CA HIS A 143 -29.85 4.54 7.86
C HIS A 143 -31.11 3.70 8.18
N GLN A 144 -32.07 4.31 8.83
CA GLN A 144 -33.43 3.81 8.91
C GLN A 144 -34.05 3.87 7.52
N GLY A 145 -34.11 2.73 6.86
CA GLY A 145 -34.70 2.57 5.55
C GLY A 145 -35.17 1.16 5.30
N LYS A 146 -35.99 0.62 6.21
CA LYS A 146 -36.82 -0.56 5.87
C LYS A 146 -37.98 -0.09 4.98
N LYS A 147 -37.88 -0.28 3.69
CA LYS A 147 -39.07 -0.50 2.85
C LYS A 147 -39.19 -2.00 2.63
N ASN A 148 -40.25 -2.56 3.17
CA ASN A 148 -40.72 -3.90 2.86
C ASN A 148 -40.99 -3.98 1.37
N ILE A 149 -40.30 -4.90 0.69
CA ILE A 149 -40.67 -5.33 -0.67
C ILE A 149 -41.30 -6.71 -0.51
N ASP A 150 -42.52 -6.79 -0.92
CA ASP A 150 -43.39 -7.98 -0.96
C ASP A 150 -42.79 -9.02 -1.93
N PRO A 151 -42.66 -10.29 -1.57
CA PRO A 151 -42.06 -11.34 -2.41
C PRO A 151 -43.12 -12.05 -3.26
N SER A 152 -43.87 -11.33 -4.08
CA SER A 152 -44.83 -11.93 -5.03
C SER A 152 -44.85 -11.23 -6.37
N GLU A 153 -43.75 -11.32 -7.13
CA GLU A 153 -43.82 -11.23 -8.61
C GLU A 153 -42.68 -12.06 -9.22
N THR A 154 -43.02 -13.31 -9.47
CA THR A 154 -42.31 -14.22 -10.36
C THR A 154 -42.72 -13.96 -11.79
N ASN A 155 -41.80 -13.82 -12.72
CA ASN A 155 -41.98 -14.40 -14.05
C ASN A 155 -40.64 -14.70 -14.75
N PRO A 156 -40.51 -15.89 -15.37
CA PRO A 156 -39.29 -16.40 -15.95
C PRO A 156 -39.30 -16.26 -17.47
N GLN A 157 -38.13 -16.04 -18.09
CA GLN A 157 -37.83 -16.59 -19.41
C GLN A 157 -36.38 -16.37 -19.82
N THR A 158 -35.65 -17.46 -19.88
CA THR A 158 -34.94 -18.11 -21.01
C THR A 158 -33.87 -17.31 -21.77
N GLY A 159 -32.66 -17.93 -21.83
CA GLY A 159 -31.67 -17.63 -22.86
C GLY A 159 -30.27 -18.13 -22.54
N ASN A 160 -29.97 -19.36 -22.92
CA ASN A 160 -28.70 -20.07 -23.22
C ASN A 160 -27.37 -19.29 -23.17
N ALA A 161 -26.46 -19.74 -22.34
CA ALA A 161 -25.30 -20.63 -22.57
C ALA A 161 -24.10 -20.05 -23.34
N ALA A 162 -23.00 -19.86 -22.63
CA ALA A 162 -21.67 -20.29 -23.08
C ALA A 162 -20.76 -20.44 -21.85
N SER A 163 -20.29 -21.64 -21.65
CA SER A 163 -19.42 -22.11 -20.58
C SER A 163 -17.97 -21.73 -20.83
N GLU A 164 -17.33 -21.10 -19.87
CA GLU A 164 -15.88 -21.10 -19.72
C GLU A 164 -15.49 -21.61 -18.31
N PRO A 165 -14.35 -22.32 -18.15
CA PRO A 165 -14.07 -23.09 -16.95
C PRO A 165 -13.58 -22.18 -15.82
N GLY A 166 -14.45 -21.90 -14.89
CA GLY A 166 -14.14 -21.27 -13.61
C GLY A 166 -13.58 -22.27 -12.64
N LEU A 167 -12.43 -21.98 -12.06
CA LEU A 167 -11.94 -22.66 -10.87
C LEU A 167 -12.96 -22.52 -9.72
N PRO A 168 -13.35 -23.62 -9.06
CA PRO A 168 -14.35 -23.58 -8.00
C PRO A 168 -13.71 -23.11 -6.69
N ILE A 169 -13.97 -21.88 -6.29
CA ILE A 169 -13.86 -21.47 -4.89
C ILE A 169 -15.25 -21.61 -4.28
N THR A 170 -15.65 -22.82 -4.01
CA THR A 170 -16.72 -23.11 -3.03
C THR A 170 -16.09 -23.09 -1.64
N ALA A 171 -15.79 -21.92 -1.10
CA ALA A 171 -15.65 -21.74 0.32
C ALA A 171 -17.06 -21.85 0.93
N ARG A 172 -17.39 -22.98 1.51
CA ARG A 172 -18.50 -23.12 2.45
C ARG A 172 -18.31 -22.04 3.53
N LEU A 173 -19.22 -21.10 3.56
CA LEU A 173 -19.48 -20.27 4.73
C LEU A 173 -19.87 -21.21 5.88
N GLN A 174 -18.90 -21.67 6.65
CA GLN A 174 -19.17 -22.13 8.01
C GLN A 174 -19.41 -20.85 8.80
N THR A 175 -20.64 -20.68 9.22
CA THR A 175 -21.05 -19.69 10.21
C THR A 175 -20.26 -19.99 11.49
N ALA A 176 -19.22 -19.22 11.74
CA ALA A 176 -18.47 -19.24 13.00
C ALA A 176 -19.30 -18.48 14.05
N ASP A 177 -20.41 -19.06 14.49
CA ASP A 177 -21.09 -18.73 15.72
C ASP A 177 -20.39 -19.46 16.88
N SER A 178 -19.15 -19.09 17.14
CA SER A 178 -18.49 -19.36 18.41
C SER A 178 -18.26 -18.01 19.07
N PRO A 179 -18.85 -17.76 20.25
CA PRO A 179 -18.58 -16.52 20.97
C PRO A 179 -17.09 -16.46 21.26
N GLN A 180 -16.41 -15.48 20.69
CA GLN A 180 -15.03 -15.21 21.06
C GLN A 180 -15.01 -14.81 22.54
N PRO A 181 -14.12 -15.39 23.36
CA PRO A 181 -14.03 -15.00 24.76
C PRO A 181 -13.75 -13.50 24.87
N PRO A 182 -14.32 -12.81 25.87
CA PRO A 182 -14.09 -11.39 26.07
C PRO A 182 -12.60 -11.11 26.18
N MET A 183 -12.11 -10.14 25.39
CA MET A 183 -10.69 -9.78 25.31
C MET A 183 -10.16 -9.01 26.52
N GLU A 184 -10.89 -8.96 27.63
CA GLU A 184 -10.60 -8.13 28.81
C GLU A 184 -9.26 -8.39 29.50
N ASN A 185 -8.60 -9.53 29.19
CA ASN A 185 -7.28 -9.89 29.75
C ASN A 185 -6.30 -10.41 28.66
N THR A 186 -6.49 -10.06 27.41
CA THR A 186 -5.59 -10.51 26.35
C THR A 186 -4.34 -9.64 26.31
N THR A 187 -3.17 -10.25 26.26
CA THR A 187 -1.89 -9.54 26.03
C THR A 187 -1.59 -9.45 24.55
N LEU A 188 -0.74 -8.49 24.17
CA LEU A 188 -0.26 -8.35 22.79
C LEU A 188 0.43 -9.65 22.32
N ARG A 189 1.20 -10.32 23.21
CA ARG A 189 1.82 -11.63 22.96
C ARG A 189 0.78 -12.68 22.55
N ALA A 190 -0.32 -12.79 23.30
CA ALA A 190 -1.36 -13.77 23.04
C ALA A 190 -2.08 -13.50 21.71
N LEU A 191 -2.29 -12.22 21.36
CA LEU A 191 -2.85 -11.81 20.07
C LEU A 191 -1.93 -12.22 18.93
N LEU A 192 -0.64 -11.84 19.00
CA LEU A 192 0.33 -12.14 17.95
C LEU A 192 0.55 -13.64 17.76
N GLY A 193 0.48 -14.44 18.85
CA GLY A 193 0.60 -15.90 18.79
C GLY A 193 -0.56 -16.61 18.09
N ARG A 194 -1.70 -15.94 17.87
CA ARG A 194 -2.90 -16.49 17.22
C ARG A 194 -3.18 -15.91 15.84
N ALA A 195 -2.45 -14.89 15.42
CA ALA A 195 -2.64 -14.17 14.17
C ALA A 195 -1.48 -14.41 13.20
N PHE A 196 -1.77 -14.32 11.90
CA PHE A 196 -0.73 -14.15 10.90
C PHE A 196 -0.26 -12.70 10.96
N VAL A 197 1.02 -12.51 11.22
CA VAL A 197 1.62 -11.20 11.41
C VAL A 197 2.15 -10.65 10.08
N ILE A 198 1.56 -9.55 9.61
CA ILE A 198 2.07 -8.80 8.47
C ILE A 198 2.91 -7.63 9.00
N PRO A 199 4.21 -7.56 8.73
CA PRO A 199 5.05 -6.47 9.19
C PRO A 199 4.61 -5.09 8.70
N GLU A 200 5.11 -4.02 9.34
CA GLU A 200 4.83 -2.63 8.95
C GLU A 200 5.06 -2.42 7.45
N GLY A 201 4.04 -1.92 6.76
CA GLY A 201 4.09 -1.66 5.33
C GLY A 201 4.11 -2.91 4.44
N GLY A 202 3.91 -4.12 4.98
CA GLY A 202 4.04 -5.39 4.27
C GLY A 202 5.51 -5.70 3.93
N GLY A 203 6.42 -5.40 4.87
CA GLY A 203 7.87 -5.47 4.68
C GLY A 203 8.45 -6.87 4.92
N ASN A 204 8.09 -7.85 4.12
CA ASN A 204 8.56 -9.23 4.20
C ASN A 204 8.70 -9.87 2.80
N ALA A 205 9.11 -11.13 2.74
CA ALA A 205 9.30 -11.87 1.49
C ALA A 205 8.00 -12.00 0.69
N GLU A 206 6.87 -12.28 1.34
CA GLU A 206 5.56 -12.36 0.70
C GLU A 206 5.16 -11.02 0.06
N GLY A 207 5.47 -9.91 0.75
CA GLY A 207 5.23 -8.57 0.22
C GLY A 207 6.11 -8.25 -0.98
N ALA A 208 7.37 -8.66 -0.98
CA ALA A 208 8.27 -8.52 -2.13
C ALA A 208 7.79 -9.39 -3.31
N ALA A 209 7.52 -10.68 -3.07
CA ALA A 209 7.00 -11.60 -4.08
C ALA A 209 5.68 -11.12 -4.70
N GLY A 210 4.79 -10.54 -3.89
CA GLY A 210 3.58 -9.90 -4.42
C GLY A 210 3.90 -8.70 -5.32
N CYS A 211 4.91 -7.89 -5.00
CA CYS A 211 5.32 -6.74 -5.80
C CYS A 211 6.02 -7.11 -7.12
N GLU A 212 6.54 -8.31 -7.27
CA GLU A 212 7.06 -8.82 -8.56
C GLU A 212 5.97 -8.83 -9.63
N GLU A 213 4.72 -9.12 -9.23
CA GLU A 213 3.55 -9.14 -10.11
C GLU A 213 3.18 -7.76 -10.69
N ILE A 214 3.75 -6.66 -10.18
CA ILE A 214 3.59 -5.32 -10.78
C ILE A 214 4.08 -5.33 -12.22
N LEU A 215 5.12 -6.09 -12.52
CA LEU A 215 5.68 -6.18 -13.87
C LEU A 215 4.92 -7.14 -14.79
N ASP A 216 3.85 -7.78 -14.33
CA ASP A 216 2.88 -8.51 -15.17
C ASP A 216 1.80 -7.59 -15.77
N LEU A 217 1.75 -6.32 -15.34
CA LEU A 217 0.74 -5.37 -15.80
C LEU A 217 1.00 -4.82 -17.20
N GLY A 218 2.16 -5.12 -17.81
CA GLY A 218 2.51 -4.67 -19.13
C GLY A 218 3.85 -5.20 -19.63
N ASP A 219 4.24 -4.81 -20.84
CA ASP A 219 5.59 -5.07 -21.37
C ASP A 219 6.50 -3.86 -21.07
N PHE A 220 7.43 -4.05 -20.14
CA PHE A 220 8.36 -3.01 -19.70
C PHE A 220 9.79 -3.18 -20.22
N ARG A 221 10.04 -4.13 -21.11
CA ARG A 221 11.37 -4.43 -21.64
C ARG A 221 11.98 -3.26 -22.44
N ALA A 222 11.14 -2.39 -22.96
CA ALA A 222 11.60 -1.20 -23.69
C ALA A 222 12.04 -0.03 -22.79
N PHE A 223 11.76 -0.09 -21.48
CA PHE A 223 12.20 0.95 -20.56
C PHE A 223 13.65 0.74 -20.16
N THR A 224 14.39 1.87 -20.07
CA THR A 224 15.80 1.88 -19.66
C THR A 224 15.94 2.10 -18.15
N HIS A 225 14.94 2.74 -17.54
CA HIS A 225 14.93 3.05 -16.11
C HIS A 225 13.52 2.83 -15.53
N ILE A 226 13.45 2.29 -14.33
CA ILE A 226 12.22 2.15 -13.53
C ILE A 226 12.45 2.85 -12.20
N LEU A 227 11.64 3.87 -11.89
CA LEU A 227 11.75 4.66 -10.67
C LEU A 227 10.57 4.40 -9.74
N CYS A 228 10.86 4.19 -8.45
CA CYS A 228 9.86 3.91 -7.43
C CYS A 228 10.15 4.70 -6.16
N ALA A 229 9.14 5.33 -5.57
CA ALA A 229 9.28 5.91 -4.24
C ALA A 229 9.46 4.81 -3.18
N THR A 230 10.43 5.00 -2.28
CA THR A 230 10.89 3.97 -1.35
C THR A 230 10.67 4.40 0.10
N GLY A 231 9.95 3.57 0.86
CA GLY A 231 9.81 3.64 2.32
C GLY A 231 10.48 2.43 2.98
N THR A 232 9.81 1.27 3.01
CA THR A 232 10.36 0.00 3.56
C THR A 232 11.19 -0.80 2.55
N GLY A 233 11.45 -0.29 1.36
CA GLY A 233 12.21 -1.01 0.34
C GLY A 233 11.49 -2.18 -0.36
N THR A 234 10.46 -2.76 0.23
CA THR A 234 9.80 -3.99 -0.24
C THR A 234 9.29 -3.90 -1.68
N THR A 235 8.70 -2.76 -2.08
CA THR A 235 8.24 -2.59 -3.47
C THR A 235 9.42 -2.53 -4.43
N LEU A 236 10.49 -1.86 -4.04
CA LEU A 236 11.71 -1.80 -4.82
C LEU A 236 12.32 -3.20 -5.00
N ALA A 237 12.41 -3.98 -3.91
CA ALA A 237 12.89 -5.36 -3.97
C ALA A 237 12.05 -6.23 -4.93
N GLY A 238 10.71 -6.13 -4.85
CA GLY A 238 9.83 -6.84 -5.78
C GLY A 238 10.02 -6.43 -7.24
N LEU A 239 10.20 -5.13 -7.51
CA LEU A 239 10.50 -4.66 -8.87
C LEU A 239 11.84 -5.20 -9.39
N ILE A 240 12.88 -5.26 -8.53
CA ILE A 240 14.19 -5.80 -8.90
C ILE A 240 14.09 -7.30 -9.21
N ASN A 241 13.49 -8.09 -8.32
CA ASN A 241 13.27 -9.52 -8.52
C ASN A 241 12.44 -9.80 -9.78
N GLY A 242 11.30 -9.08 -9.90
CA GLY A 242 10.40 -9.23 -11.03
C GLY A 242 11.03 -8.87 -12.37
N ALA A 243 11.91 -7.85 -12.40
CA ALA A 243 12.68 -7.49 -13.58
C ALA A 243 13.71 -8.57 -13.95
N ALA A 244 14.39 -9.11 -12.95
CA ALA A 244 15.33 -10.20 -13.13
C ALA A 244 14.66 -11.43 -13.76
N GLU A 245 13.51 -11.84 -13.20
CA GLU A 245 12.74 -12.99 -13.68
C GLU A 245 12.24 -12.81 -15.11
N ARG A 246 11.82 -11.58 -15.49
CA ARG A 246 11.24 -11.27 -16.82
C ARG A 246 12.27 -10.81 -17.85
N GLY A 247 13.57 -10.84 -17.52
CA GLY A 247 14.64 -10.41 -18.41
C GLY A 247 14.56 -8.91 -18.78
N ILE A 248 14.04 -8.06 -17.88
CA ILE A 248 14.01 -6.62 -18.02
C ILE A 248 15.38 -6.09 -17.59
N SER A 249 16.08 -5.41 -18.49
CA SER A 249 17.45 -4.90 -18.27
C SER A 249 17.50 -3.46 -17.76
N ALA A 250 16.35 -2.87 -17.42
CA ALA A 250 16.29 -1.50 -16.91
C ALA A 250 17.11 -1.32 -15.61
N GLU A 251 17.66 -0.13 -15.41
CA GLU A 251 18.13 0.31 -14.10
C GLU A 251 16.93 0.61 -13.21
N ILE A 252 16.94 0.13 -11.95
CA ILE A 252 15.79 0.23 -11.04
C ILE A 252 16.19 1.11 -9.86
N TRP A 253 15.60 2.31 -9.79
CA TRP A 253 15.99 3.33 -8.85
C TRP A 253 14.90 3.59 -7.80
N GLY A 254 15.31 3.46 -6.53
CA GLY A 254 14.50 3.85 -5.38
C GLY A 254 14.71 5.32 -5.05
N ILE A 255 13.62 6.07 -4.85
CA ILE A 255 13.67 7.45 -4.34
C ILE A 255 13.22 7.43 -2.88
N SER A 256 14.16 7.62 -1.95
CA SER A 256 13.84 7.58 -0.53
C SER A 256 12.93 8.73 -0.12
N ALA A 257 11.77 8.40 0.42
CA ALA A 257 10.85 9.37 1.03
C ALA A 257 11.26 9.75 2.47
N LEU A 258 12.28 9.06 3.02
CA LEU A 258 12.72 9.16 4.40
C LEU A 258 14.09 9.82 4.48
N LYS A 259 14.25 10.74 5.43
CA LYS A 259 15.57 11.35 5.70
C LYS A 259 16.46 10.39 6.49
N GLY A 260 17.67 10.14 5.98
CA GLY A 260 18.67 9.32 6.68
C GLY A 260 18.33 7.84 6.80
N ALA A 261 17.43 7.31 5.96
CA ALA A 261 17.03 5.90 5.99
C ALA A 261 18.00 4.99 5.21
N PHE A 262 19.27 5.02 5.56
CA PHE A 262 20.29 4.19 4.91
C PHE A 262 20.12 2.68 5.20
N SER A 263 19.39 2.31 6.27
CA SER A 263 19.06 0.92 6.57
C SER A 263 18.15 0.25 5.55
N VAL A 264 17.48 1.03 4.70
CA VAL A 264 16.57 0.49 3.67
C VAL A 264 17.33 -0.30 2.60
N GLU A 265 18.56 0.07 2.27
CA GLU A 265 19.36 -0.65 1.28
C GLU A 265 19.71 -2.09 1.70
N PRO A 266 20.23 -2.35 2.91
CA PRO A 266 20.37 -3.70 3.43
C PRO A 266 19.04 -4.48 3.50
N GLU A 267 17.94 -3.81 3.86
CA GLU A 267 16.61 -4.43 3.89
C GLU A 267 16.14 -4.87 2.49
N VAL A 268 16.41 -4.05 1.46
CA VAL A 268 16.16 -4.42 0.05
C VAL A 268 17.01 -5.63 -0.33
N ARG A 269 18.34 -5.58 -0.07
CA ARG A 269 19.26 -6.69 -0.40
C ARG A 269 18.82 -8.01 0.22
N ALA A 270 18.32 -7.98 1.46
CA ALA A 270 17.84 -9.18 2.15
C ALA A 270 16.58 -9.81 1.49
N LEU A 271 15.88 -9.06 0.66
CA LEU A 271 14.67 -9.52 -0.07
C LEU A 271 14.96 -9.89 -1.53
N LEU A 272 16.18 -9.67 -2.03
CA LEU A 272 16.54 -10.03 -3.40
C LEU A 272 16.76 -11.53 -3.53
N THR A 273 16.25 -12.11 -4.62
CA THR A 273 16.57 -13.47 -5.04
C THR A 273 17.90 -13.52 -5.77
N GLU A 274 18.24 -12.45 -6.50
CA GLU A 274 19.50 -12.25 -7.20
C GLU A 274 19.86 -10.75 -7.18
N ASP A 275 21.09 -10.40 -6.81
CA ASP A 275 21.58 -9.02 -6.89
C ASP A 275 22.40 -8.84 -8.19
N ARG A 276 21.78 -8.25 -9.21
CA ARG A 276 22.43 -7.96 -10.51
C ARG A 276 23.18 -6.63 -10.53
N GLY A 277 23.12 -5.85 -9.46
CA GLY A 277 23.82 -4.57 -9.35
C GLY A 277 23.27 -3.45 -10.23
N ASN A 278 22.10 -3.64 -10.90
CA ASN A 278 21.44 -2.64 -11.74
C ASN A 278 20.36 -1.85 -10.98
N TRP A 279 20.58 -1.61 -9.72
CA TRP A 279 19.66 -0.87 -8.86
C TRP A 279 20.38 0.02 -7.85
N GLY A 280 19.68 1.00 -7.33
CA GLY A 280 20.19 1.88 -6.29
C GLY A 280 19.09 2.70 -5.61
N ILE A 281 19.43 3.36 -4.50
CA ILE A 281 18.53 4.25 -3.76
C ILE A 281 19.13 5.65 -3.68
N PHE A 282 18.37 6.65 -4.11
CA PHE A 282 18.71 8.06 -3.95
C PHE A 282 18.10 8.61 -2.66
N HIS A 283 18.93 9.11 -1.75
CA HIS A 283 18.52 9.55 -0.42
C HIS A 283 18.29 11.06 -0.30
N ASP A 284 18.60 11.85 -1.34
CA ASP A 284 18.61 13.31 -1.27
C ASP A 284 17.27 13.98 -1.61
N PHE A 285 16.28 13.20 -2.08
CA PHE A 285 14.99 13.72 -2.59
C PHE A 285 13.85 13.59 -1.59
N HIS A 286 14.15 13.48 -0.30
CA HIS A 286 13.16 13.22 0.76
C HIS A 286 12.29 14.42 1.16
N GLU A 287 12.53 15.63 0.64
CA GLU A 287 11.77 16.86 0.95
C GLU A 287 11.60 17.11 2.46
N GLY A 288 12.71 17.03 3.20
CA GLY A 288 12.71 17.21 4.65
C GLY A 288 12.42 15.94 5.48
N GLY A 289 11.98 14.84 4.87
CA GLY A 289 11.74 13.54 5.51
C GLY A 289 10.29 13.04 5.42
N PHE A 290 9.99 11.98 6.19
CA PHE A 290 8.67 11.33 6.13
C PHE A 290 7.54 12.31 6.43
N ALA A 291 6.57 12.36 5.54
CA ALA A 291 5.37 13.21 5.62
C ALA A 291 5.63 14.73 5.83
N LYS A 292 6.88 15.19 5.69
CA LYS A 292 7.18 16.62 5.63
C LYS A 292 6.66 17.20 4.32
N ILE A 293 6.25 18.47 4.40
CA ILE A 293 5.65 19.20 3.30
C ILE A 293 6.50 20.46 3.13
N SER A 294 6.91 20.73 1.88
CA SER A 294 7.51 22.00 1.48
C SER A 294 6.58 22.69 0.48
N PRO A 295 6.63 24.04 0.36
CA PRO A 295 5.93 24.73 -0.71
C PRO A 295 6.31 24.17 -2.09
N ALA A 296 7.60 23.92 -2.31
CA ALA A 296 8.10 23.33 -3.55
C ALA A 296 7.49 21.97 -3.88
N LEU A 297 7.20 21.13 -2.87
CA LEU A 297 6.52 19.85 -3.08
C LEU A 297 5.08 20.07 -3.56
N ILE A 298 4.33 20.96 -2.91
CA ILE A 298 2.95 21.27 -3.29
C ILE A 298 2.88 21.87 -4.69
N ASP A 299 3.73 22.87 -4.96
CA ASP A 299 3.79 23.54 -6.27
C ASP A 299 4.16 22.55 -7.37
N GLY A 300 5.13 21.65 -7.11
CA GLY A 300 5.53 20.62 -8.06
C GLY A 300 4.46 19.56 -8.31
N MET A 301 3.68 19.18 -7.27
CA MET A 301 2.55 18.26 -7.42
C MET A 301 1.44 18.90 -8.27
N ASN A 302 1.12 20.16 -8.03
CA ASN A 302 0.13 20.91 -8.81
C ASN A 302 0.58 21.12 -10.26
N ASP A 303 1.83 21.58 -10.48
CA ASP A 303 2.41 21.73 -11.82
C ASP A 303 2.37 20.42 -12.63
N PHE A 304 2.71 19.30 -11.98
CA PHE A 304 2.65 17.99 -12.63
C PHE A 304 1.21 17.57 -12.97
N PHE A 305 0.28 17.79 -12.05
CA PHE A 305 -1.14 17.49 -12.29
C PHE A 305 -1.72 18.35 -13.41
N ASP A 306 -1.45 19.66 -13.41
CA ASP A 306 -1.96 20.58 -14.42
C ASP A 306 -1.47 20.23 -15.84
N GLN A 307 -0.25 19.67 -15.95
CA GLN A 307 0.31 19.27 -17.24
C GLN A 307 -0.08 17.86 -17.68
N THR A 308 -0.40 16.95 -16.75
CA THR A 308 -0.55 15.52 -17.07
C THR A 308 -1.90 14.92 -16.69
N GLY A 309 -2.66 15.57 -15.81
CA GLY A 309 -3.87 15.02 -15.20
C GLY A 309 -3.59 13.88 -14.21
N ILE A 310 -2.33 13.64 -13.83
CA ILE A 310 -1.95 12.56 -12.91
C ILE A 310 -1.83 13.12 -11.49
N PRO A 311 -2.76 12.77 -10.56
CA PRO A 311 -2.64 13.16 -9.16
C PRO A 311 -1.48 12.41 -8.49
N THR A 312 -0.83 13.01 -7.50
CA THR A 312 0.25 12.38 -6.74
C THR A 312 0.01 12.54 -5.24
N ASP A 313 0.59 11.66 -4.42
CA ASP A 313 0.54 11.80 -2.97
C ASP A 313 1.75 12.56 -2.43
N ARG A 314 1.55 13.32 -1.34
CA ARG A 314 2.58 14.18 -0.73
C ARG A 314 3.71 13.42 -0.04
N VAL A 315 3.54 12.12 0.26
CA VAL A 315 4.52 11.35 1.03
C VAL A 315 5.53 10.66 0.12
N TYR A 316 5.05 10.09 -1.00
CA TYR A 316 5.82 9.21 -1.87
C TYR A 316 5.87 9.70 -3.32
N THR A 317 4.75 9.68 -4.03
CA THR A 317 4.73 9.89 -5.49
C THR A 317 5.00 11.33 -5.91
N GLY A 318 4.60 12.31 -5.11
CA GLY A 318 4.97 13.71 -5.33
C GLY A 318 6.49 13.91 -5.26
N LYS A 319 7.15 13.29 -4.25
CA LYS A 319 8.62 13.34 -4.13
C LYS A 319 9.31 12.59 -5.26
N LEU A 320 8.73 11.47 -5.71
CA LEU A 320 9.23 10.74 -6.89
C LEU A 320 9.24 11.64 -8.13
N VAL A 321 8.16 12.39 -8.37
CA VAL A 321 8.05 13.29 -9.52
C VAL A 321 9.05 14.44 -9.42
N LEU A 322 9.19 15.06 -8.23
CA LEU A 322 10.18 16.11 -8.02
C LEU A 322 11.62 15.60 -8.22
N ALA A 323 11.90 14.40 -7.69
CA ALA A 323 13.19 13.75 -7.91
C ALA A 323 13.46 13.52 -9.41
N PHE A 324 12.49 12.96 -10.12
CA PHE A 324 12.59 12.74 -11.57
C PHE A 324 12.86 14.04 -12.33
N ARG A 325 12.09 15.10 -12.04
CA ARG A 325 12.30 16.44 -12.62
C ARG A 325 13.74 16.95 -12.38
N LYS A 326 14.22 16.83 -11.14
CA LYS A 326 15.59 17.26 -10.79
C LYS A 326 16.64 16.41 -11.48
N MET A 327 16.44 15.11 -11.53
CA MET A 327 17.36 14.16 -12.20
C MET A 327 17.43 14.41 -13.70
N CYS A 328 16.32 14.81 -14.35
CA CYS A 328 16.31 15.26 -15.74
C CYS A 328 17.14 16.53 -15.92
N ALA A 329 16.93 17.54 -15.05
CA ALA A 329 17.67 18.80 -15.09
C ALA A 329 19.18 18.61 -14.85
N ASP A 330 19.55 17.64 -14.02
CA ASP A 330 20.94 17.26 -13.72
C ASP A 330 21.58 16.37 -14.80
N GLY A 331 20.86 16.04 -15.89
CA GLY A 331 21.37 15.21 -16.99
C GLY A 331 21.64 13.75 -16.61
N ARG A 332 20.91 13.22 -15.62
CA ARG A 332 21.09 11.83 -15.15
C ARG A 332 20.65 10.78 -16.15
N PHE A 333 19.80 11.14 -17.08
CA PHE A 333 19.27 10.23 -18.10
C PHE A 333 19.94 10.52 -19.44
N PRO A 334 20.63 9.54 -20.05
CA PRO A 334 21.17 9.69 -21.41
C PRO A 334 20.07 10.01 -22.42
N PRO A 335 20.40 10.70 -23.54
CA PRO A 335 19.48 10.86 -24.65
C PRO A 335 18.90 9.53 -25.13
N GLY A 336 17.60 9.53 -25.43
CA GLY A 336 16.87 8.31 -25.82
C GLY A 336 16.39 7.45 -24.64
N SER A 337 16.64 7.88 -23.40
CA SER A 337 16.12 7.16 -22.23
C SER A 337 14.60 7.06 -22.24
N ARG A 338 14.11 5.88 -21.82
CA ARG A 338 12.69 5.60 -21.58
C ARG A 338 12.50 5.30 -20.09
N VAL A 339 11.82 6.20 -19.39
CA VAL A 339 11.72 6.17 -17.93
C VAL A 339 10.30 5.81 -17.51
N LEU A 340 10.18 4.76 -16.69
CA LEU A 340 8.93 4.35 -16.07
C LEU A 340 8.89 4.81 -14.61
N LEU A 341 7.89 5.60 -14.23
CA LEU A 341 7.60 5.94 -12.85
C LEU A 341 6.50 5.03 -12.31
N ILE A 342 6.70 4.48 -11.12
CA ILE A 342 5.69 3.65 -10.47
C ILE A 342 4.85 4.49 -9.51
N HIS A 343 3.58 4.71 -9.86
CA HIS A 343 2.62 5.37 -8.98
C HIS A 343 2.14 4.42 -7.89
N THR A 344 2.74 4.48 -6.73
CA THR A 344 2.51 3.52 -5.63
C THR A 344 1.19 3.74 -4.86
N GLY A 345 0.30 4.62 -5.33
CA GLY A 345 -0.94 4.99 -4.64
C GLY A 345 -0.69 5.97 -3.49
N GLY A 346 -1.55 5.95 -2.48
CA GLY A 346 -1.38 6.77 -1.28
C GLY A 346 -2.14 8.09 -1.30
N LEU A 347 -2.98 8.34 -2.30
CA LEU A 347 -3.70 9.61 -2.49
C LEU A 347 -4.57 10.01 -1.29
N GLN A 348 -5.07 9.04 -0.50
CA GLN A 348 -5.81 9.32 0.73
C GLN A 348 -4.98 10.09 1.78
N GLY A 349 -3.64 9.99 1.72
CA GLY A 349 -2.74 10.77 2.56
C GLY A 349 -2.83 12.28 2.35
N ASN A 350 -3.30 12.73 1.19
CA ASN A 350 -3.50 14.14 0.86
C ASN A 350 -4.64 14.78 1.67
N ALA A 351 -5.56 13.97 2.22
CA ALA A 351 -6.64 14.48 3.06
C ALA A 351 -6.15 15.18 4.36
N SER A 352 -4.87 15.06 4.70
CA SER A 352 -4.24 15.77 5.81
C SER A 352 -3.71 17.16 5.43
N LEU A 353 -3.77 17.53 4.15
CA LEU A 353 -3.45 18.88 3.68
C LEU A 353 -4.64 19.83 3.89
N PRO A 354 -4.40 21.13 4.05
CA PRO A 354 -5.48 22.12 4.01
C PRO A 354 -6.27 22.01 2.71
N GLN A 355 -7.57 22.26 2.80
CA GLN A 355 -8.44 22.25 1.62
C GLN A 355 -7.97 23.30 0.60
N GLY A 356 -7.94 22.92 -0.67
CA GLY A 356 -7.49 23.78 -1.76
C GLY A 356 -5.97 23.88 -1.94
N SER A 357 -5.19 23.09 -1.16
CA SER A 357 -3.72 23.03 -1.38
C SER A 357 -3.35 22.35 -2.70
N LEU A 358 -4.15 21.42 -3.15
CA LEU A 358 -3.94 20.67 -4.40
C LEU A 358 -5.05 21.01 -5.41
N HIS A 359 -4.72 20.98 -6.70
CA HIS A 359 -5.62 21.24 -7.82
C HIS A 359 -6.50 20.02 -8.18
N PHE A 360 -6.39 18.91 -7.42
CA PHE A 360 -7.07 17.64 -7.65
C PHE A 360 -7.60 17.01 -6.36
#